data_06a6398e6c51a034c872a9428f60d61b
#
_entry.id   06a6398e6c51a034c872a9428f60d61b
#
_cell.length_a   1.000
_cell.length_b   1.000
_cell.length_c   1.000
_cell.angle_alpha   90.00
_cell.angle_beta   90.00
_cell.angle_gamma   90.00
#
_symmetry.space_group_name_H-M   'P 1'
#
loop_
_entity.id
_entity.type
_entity.pdbx_description
1 polymer ?
#
loop_
_entity_poly.entity_id
_entity_poly.type
_entity_poly.pdbx_seq_one_letter_code
_entity_poly.pdbx_strand_id
1 'polypeptide(L)'
;MTAFNSALLLAVLLTSHAVQAAPVKDLKPQELAAYLAAHETVVVQFTSADRKCRYCPGAADAYARAVAPAKDPSVKFARVQWPVWHQFPDFGKVEKPFGLPEQLIYSKGEVIGSVNGKPGDARVFLAKVQQARDNPMNSKDRQRAYMLAAQEPAKPMSAHEERLVRIMARKDLLTEFLSICEQRFPEVRSKVRKAHRDWVQSQEKDLDRAAIVMLARSNHEDAKLTLSLADEENGKLQTWVTGDLAILPRKSPEAGDCLKLANSLGSLPPITQTEMMQ
;
A
#
# COMPACT_ATOMS: atom_id res chain seq x y z
N MET A 1 62.51 36.09 5.73
CA MET A 1 61.22 36.05 6.50
C MET A 1 60.11 35.66 5.56
N THR A 2 59.83 34.37 5.50
CA THR A 2 58.87 33.75 4.58
C THR A 2 57.70 33.23 5.39
N ALA A 3 56.52 33.84 5.20
CA ALA A 3 55.27 33.45 5.86
C ALA A 3 54.62 32.30 5.06
N PHE A 4 54.47 31.16 5.70
CA PHE A 4 53.69 30.01 5.20
C PHE A 4 52.20 30.23 5.52
N ASN A 5 51.41 30.41 4.48
CA ASN A 5 49.93 30.33 4.58
C ASN A 5 49.49 28.90 4.41
N SER A 6 49.06 28.26 5.52
CA SER A 6 48.42 26.93 5.50
C SER A 6 46.92 27.13 5.33
N ALA A 7 46.43 26.94 4.14
CA ALA A 7 44.97 26.85 3.88
C ALA A 7 44.48 25.45 4.27
N LEU A 8 43.72 25.37 5.37
CA LEU A 8 43.06 24.15 5.84
C LEU A 8 41.79 23.95 5.01
N LEU A 9 41.81 23.04 4.02
CA LEU A 9 40.66 22.60 3.26
C LEU A 9 39.83 21.65 4.12
N LEU A 10 38.72 22.16 4.69
CA LEU A 10 37.73 21.37 5.39
C LEU A 10 36.86 20.67 4.33
N ALA A 11 37.19 19.41 4.01
CA ALA A 11 36.35 18.55 3.20
C ALA A 11 35.15 18.08 4.02
N VAL A 12 33.99 18.76 3.88
CA VAL A 12 32.73 18.30 4.42
C VAL A 12 32.24 17.10 3.58
N LEU A 13 32.51 15.90 4.08
CA LEU A 13 31.93 14.67 3.56
C LEU A 13 30.41 14.70 3.82
N LEU A 14 29.65 15.16 2.83
CA LEU A 14 28.20 14.95 2.77
C LEU A 14 27.95 13.46 2.55
N THR A 15 27.86 12.71 3.64
CA THR A 15 27.35 11.33 3.60
C THR A 15 25.87 11.40 3.28
N SER A 16 25.55 11.27 2.00
CA SER A 16 24.18 11.03 1.54
C SER A 16 23.72 9.70 2.12
N HIS A 17 23.01 9.74 3.26
CA HIS A 17 22.32 8.57 3.76
C HIS A 17 21.20 8.25 2.76
N ALA A 18 21.48 7.33 1.85
CA ALA A 18 20.43 6.71 1.04
C ALA A 18 19.41 6.15 2.03
N VAL A 19 18.19 6.68 2.00
CA VAL A 19 17.07 6.14 2.78
C VAL A 19 16.83 4.74 2.25
N GLN A 20 17.40 3.76 2.94
CA GLN A 20 17.25 2.37 2.60
C GLN A 20 15.82 1.97 2.96
N ALA A 21 15.06 1.49 1.97
CA ALA A 21 13.71 0.97 2.21
C ALA A 21 13.74 -0.04 3.36
N ALA A 22 12.75 0.03 4.25
CA ALA A 22 12.67 -0.89 5.37
C ALA A 22 12.57 -2.33 4.86
N PRO A 23 13.54 -3.21 5.17
CA PRO A 23 13.53 -4.58 4.66
C PRO A 23 12.39 -5.37 5.28
N VAL A 24 11.63 -6.09 4.45
CA VAL A 24 10.66 -7.07 4.92
C VAL A 24 11.39 -8.39 5.19
N LYS A 25 11.34 -8.86 6.42
CA LYS A 25 11.92 -10.14 6.83
C LYS A 25 10.97 -11.29 6.52
N ASP A 26 11.36 -12.20 5.66
CA ASP A 26 10.63 -13.46 5.50
C ASP A 26 10.91 -14.39 6.68
N LEU A 27 9.85 -14.88 7.31
CA LEU A 27 9.89 -15.75 8.48
C LEU A 27 9.17 -17.07 8.20
N LYS A 28 9.71 -18.16 8.71
CA LYS A 28 8.95 -19.39 8.88
C LYS A 28 7.98 -19.24 10.05
N PRO A 29 6.82 -19.94 10.03
CA PRO A 29 5.86 -19.86 11.14
C PRO A 29 6.48 -20.08 12.53
N GLN A 30 7.41 -21.01 12.63
CA GLN A 30 8.10 -21.38 13.89
C GLN A 30 9.06 -20.30 14.39
N GLU A 31 9.51 -19.39 13.52
CA GLU A 31 10.43 -18.29 13.88
C GLU A 31 9.69 -17.08 14.42
N LEU A 32 8.36 -17.02 14.21
CA LEU A 32 7.56 -15.84 14.51
C LEU A 32 7.61 -15.43 15.97
N ALA A 33 7.41 -16.38 16.89
CA ALA A 33 7.40 -16.09 18.33
C ALA A 33 8.73 -15.48 18.81
N ALA A 34 9.85 -16.07 18.38
CA ALA A 34 11.18 -15.56 18.73
C ALA A 34 11.43 -14.17 18.11
N TYR A 35 10.97 -13.95 16.88
CA TYR A 35 11.13 -12.66 16.24
C TYR A 35 10.31 -11.56 16.92
N LEU A 36 9.07 -11.86 17.34
CA LEU A 36 8.24 -10.94 18.11
C LEU A 36 8.83 -10.60 19.48
N ALA A 37 9.43 -11.58 20.14
CA ALA A 37 10.08 -11.37 21.43
C ALA A 37 11.34 -10.49 21.35
N ALA A 38 12.01 -10.48 20.19
CA ALA A 38 13.23 -9.71 19.97
C ALA A 38 13.00 -8.23 19.57
N HIS A 39 11.75 -7.85 19.29
CA HIS A 39 11.44 -6.51 18.75
C HIS A 39 10.21 -5.90 19.43
N GLU A 40 10.28 -4.60 19.72
CA GLU A 40 9.20 -3.89 20.41
C GLU A 40 7.94 -3.79 19.56
N THR A 41 8.06 -3.35 18.29
CA THR A 41 6.95 -3.23 17.35
C THR A 41 7.25 -4.01 16.08
N VAL A 42 6.36 -4.91 15.72
CA VAL A 42 6.47 -5.72 14.50
C VAL A 42 5.14 -5.71 13.75
N VAL A 43 5.20 -5.39 12.46
CA VAL A 43 4.07 -5.58 11.56
C VAL A 43 4.33 -6.85 10.75
N VAL A 44 3.45 -7.83 10.87
CA VAL A 44 3.61 -9.12 10.21
C VAL A 44 2.52 -9.30 9.17
N GLN A 45 2.91 -9.43 7.91
CA GLN A 45 1.98 -9.88 6.88
C GLN A 45 1.85 -11.39 6.89
N PHE A 46 0.62 -11.86 6.99
CA PHE A 46 0.25 -13.26 6.79
C PHE A 46 -0.35 -13.44 5.41
N THR A 47 0.19 -14.37 4.64
CA THR A 47 -0.26 -14.64 3.27
C THR A 47 -0.01 -16.10 2.88
N SER A 48 -0.52 -16.53 1.72
CA SER A 48 -0.29 -17.87 1.20
C SER A 48 0.24 -17.82 -0.23
N ALA A 49 1.09 -18.78 -0.57
CA ALA A 49 1.51 -19.04 -1.95
C ALA A 49 0.47 -19.85 -2.74
N ASP A 50 -0.57 -20.36 -2.09
CA ASP A 50 -1.61 -21.16 -2.69
C ASP A 50 -2.43 -20.34 -3.70
N ARG A 51 -2.50 -20.81 -4.95
CA ARG A 51 -3.31 -20.16 -6.01
C ARG A 51 -4.81 -20.18 -5.71
N LYS A 52 -5.29 -21.04 -4.80
CA LYS A 52 -6.67 -21.09 -4.34
C LYS A 52 -7.00 -19.97 -3.33
N CYS A 53 -6.01 -19.34 -2.74
CA CYS A 53 -6.21 -18.14 -1.94
C CYS A 53 -6.56 -16.97 -2.87
N ARG A 54 -7.85 -16.71 -3.05
CA ARG A 54 -8.37 -15.71 -4.01
C ARG A 54 -7.75 -14.31 -3.84
N TYR A 55 -7.44 -13.90 -2.63
CA TYR A 55 -6.97 -12.55 -2.30
C TYR A 55 -5.46 -12.46 -2.03
N CYS A 56 -4.72 -13.59 -2.03
CA CYS A 56 -3.28 -13.61 -1.77
C CYS A 56 -2.40 -13.18 -2.97
N PRO A 57 -2.77 -13.39 -4.25
CA PRO A 57 -1.92 -13.00 -5.36
C PRO A 57 -1.55 -11.51 -5.28
N GLY A 58 -0.25 -11.20 -5.42
CA GLY A 58 0.30 -9.84 -5.33
C GLY A 58 0.34 -9.22 -3.92
N ALA A 59 -0.13 -9.92 -2.87
CA ALA A 59 -0.13 -9.39 -1.51
C ALA A 59 1.28 -9.10 -0.99
N ALA A 60 2.24 -9.96 -1.30
CA ALA A 60 3.63 -9.79 -0.90
C ALA A 60 4.25 -8.52 -1.49
N ASP A 61 4.01 -8.27 -2.77
CA ASP A 61 4.52 -7.08 -3.47
C ASP A 61 3.80 -5.81 -2.99
N ALA A 62 2.49 -5.88 -2.76
CA ALA A 62 1.73 -4.76 -2.20
C ALA A 62 2.25 -4.37 -0.81
N TYR A 63 2.54 -5.35 0.03
CA TYR A 63 3.11 -5.12 1.35
C TYR A 63 4.51 -4.52 1.28
N ALA A 64 5.38 -5.07 0.44
CA ALA A 64 6.74 -4.53 0.26
C ALA A 64 6.70 -3.06 -0.20
N ARG A 65 5.80 -2.71 -1.12
CA ARG A 65 5.61 -1.31 -1.55
C ARG A 65 5.07 -0.43 -0.43
N ALA A 66 4.12 -0.93 0.35
CA ALA A 66 3.50 -0.16 1.43
C ALA A 66 4.47 0.18 2.57
N VAL A 67 5.45 -0.69 2.84
CA VAL A 67 6.43 -0.47 3.90
C VAL A 67 7.71 0.21 3.42
N ALA A 68 7.97 0.25 2.12
CA ALA A 68 9.20 0.83 1.56
C ALA A 68 9.49 2.27 2.03
N PRO A 69 8.50 3.18 2.17
CA PRO A 69 8.76 4.53 2.66
C PRO A 69 8.82 4.65 4.20
N ALA A 70 8.69 3.54 4.95
CA ALA A 70 8.76 3.59 6.41
C ALA A 70 10.14 4.06 6.89
N LYS A 71 10.14 5.07 7.77
CA LYS A 71 11.37 5.71 8.28
C LYS A 71 11.65 5.37 9.74
N ASP A 72 10.65 4.86 10.47
CA ASP A 72 10.79 4.56 11.90
C ASP A 72 11.57 3.24 12.09
N PRO A 73 12.83 3.28 12.59
CA PRO A 73 13.64 2.10 12.79
C PRO A 73 13.14 1.19 13.92
N SER A 74 12.27 1.70 14.79
CA SER A 74 11.67 0.94 15.89
C SER A 74 10.59 -0.03 15.41
N VAL A 75 10.03 0.21 14.22
CA VAL A 75 9.03 -0.67 13.61
C VAL A 75 9.73 -1.65 12.67
N LYS A 76 9.54 -2.94 12.91
CA LYS A 76 10.04 -4.01 12.05
C LYS A 76 8.92 -4.57 11.19
N PHE A 77 9.27 -4.93 9.96
CA PHE A 77 8.32 -5.50 9.01
C PHE A 77 8.73 -6.93 8.68
N ALA A 78 7.77 -7.84 8.82
CA ALA A 78 8.00 -9.25 8.54
C ALA A 78 6.85 -9.83 7.70
N ARG A 79 7.10 -10.98 7.10
CA ARG A 79 6.10 -11.73 6.35
C ARG A 79 6.21 -13.20 6.71
N VAL A 80 5.05 -13.82 6.93
CA VAL A 80 4.90 -15.26 7.05
C VAL A 80 4.03 -15.74 5.89
N GLN A 81 4.58 -16.62 5.09
CA GLN A 81 3.90 -17.20 3.93
C GLN A 81 3.92 -18.73 4.04
N TRP A 82 2.79 -19.38 3.74
CA TRP A 82 2.72 -20.85 3.72
C TRP A 82 2.02 -21.40 2.47
N PRO A 83 2.25 -22.69 2.15
CA PRO A 83 1.87 -23.24 0.84
C PRO A 83 0.38 -23.48 0.68
N VAL A 84 -0.37 -23.84 1.74
CA VAL A 84 -1.79 -24.23 1.65
C VAL A 84 -2.64 -23.30 2.46
N TRP A 85 -3.42 -22.42 1.82
CA TRP A 85 -4.05 -21.27 2.44
C TRP A 85 -4.96 -21.58 3.64
N HIS A 86 -5.70 -22.70 3.59
CA HIS A 86 -6.64 -23.09 4.65
C HIS A 86 -6.00 -23.95 5.76
N GLN A 87 -4.72 -24.34 5.60
CA GLN A 87 -3.97 -25.10 6.59
C GLN A 87 -3.06 -24.15 7.36
N PHE A 88 -3.65 -23.46 8.35
CA PHE A 88 -2.88 -22.56 9.18
C PHE A 88 -1.78 -23.31 9.93
N PRO A 89 -0.52 -22.86 9.83
CA PRO A 89 0.56 -23.43 10.61
C PRO A 89 0.30 -23.30 12.12
N ASP A 90 1.00 -24.09 12.89
CA ASP A 90 1.06 -23.88 14.33
C ASP A 90 1.96 -22.67 14.63
N PHE A 91 1.39 -21.64 15.21
CA PHE A 91 2.08 -20.43 15.67
C PHE A 91 2.34 -20.45 17.18
N GLY A 92 2.06 -21.54 17.87
CA GLY A 92 2.13 -21.65 19.33
C GLY A 92 1.16 -20.68 20.01
N LYS A 93 1.66 -19.84 20.91
CA LYS A 93 0.86 -18.84 21.65
C LYS A 93 0.67 -17.53 20.90
N VAL A 94 1.28 -17.38 19.70
CA VAL A 94 1.15 -16.14 18.91
C VAL A 94 -0.26 -16.08 18.32
N GLU A 95 -0.89 -14.93 18.46
CA GLU A 95 -2.19 -14.68 17.84
C GLU A 95 -2.06 -14.77 16.32
N LYS A 96 -2.94 -15.55 15.70
CA LYS A 96 -2.97 -15.80 14.26
C LYS A 96 -4.00 -14.91 13.55
N PRO A 97 -3.82 -14.70 12.24
CA PRO A 97 -4.75 -13.90 11.46
C PRO A 97 -6.13 -14.58 11.38
N PHE A 98 -7.18 -13.78 11.22
CA PHE A 98 -8.53 -14.28 10.98
C PHE A 98 -8.75 -14.69 9.51
N GLY A 99 -8.02 -14.08 8.60
CA GLY A 99 -8.12 -14.32 7.16
C GLY A 99 -6.79 -14.06 6.43
N LEU A 100 -6.79 -14.22 5.11
CA LEU A 100 -5.62 -13.98 4.28
C LEU A 100 -5.97 -13.17 3.03
N PRO A 101 -5.12 -12.21 2.66
CA PRO A 101 -3.98 -11.70 3.42
C PRO A 101 -4.42 -10.78 4.56
N GLU A 102 -3.67 -10.78 5.66
CA GLU A 102 -3.89 -9.88 6.80
C GLU A 102 -2.54 -9.41 7.34
N GLN A 103 -2.46 -8.19 7.83
CA GLN A 103 -1.31 -7.68 8.56
C GLN A 103 -1.69 -7.48 10.02
N LEU A 104 -1.00 -8.19 10.92
CA LEU A 104 -1.13 -7.98 12.35
C LEU A 104 -0.01 -7.07 12.84
N ILE A 105 -0.37 -6.12 13.69
CA ILE A 105 0.55 -5.16 14.31
C ILE A 105 0.75 -5.61 15.73
N TYR A 106 1.98 -5.97 16.08
CA TYR A 106 2.36 -6.45 17.41
C TYR A 106 3.14 -5.38 18.16
N SER A 107 2.89 -5.27 19.44
CA SER A 107 3.74 -4.59 20.40
C SER A 107 4.10 -5.55 21.53
N LYS A 108 5.39 -5.76 21.77
CA LYS A 108 5.90 -6.68 22.82
C LYS A 108 5.27 -8.09 22.74
N GLY A 109 5.01 -8.55 21.52
CA GLY A 109 4.43 -9.87 21.26
C GLY A 109 2.91 -9.95 21.30
N GLU A 110 2.22 -8.90 21.73
CA GLU A 110 0.75 -8.83 21.75
C GLU A 110 0.23 -8.06 20.53
N VAL A 111 -0.88 -8.50 19.95
CA VAL A 111 -1.51 -7.80 18.82
C VAL A 111 -2.23 -6.57 19.32
N ILE A 112 -1.84 -5.42 18.77
CA ILE A 112 -2.40 -4.11 19.08
C ILE A 112 -3.25 -3.53 17.93
N GLY A 113 -3.22 -4.14 16.76
CA GLY A 113 -3.97 -3.68 15.58
C GLY A 113 -3.90 -4.67 14.44
N SER A 114 -4.71 -4.45 13.41
CA SER A 114 -4.68 -5.24 12.17
C SER A 114 -5.08 -4.42 10.95
N VAL A 115 -4.60 -4.86 9.79
CA VAL A 115 -5.04 -4.36 8.48
C VAL A 115 -5.42 -5.56 7.62
N ASN A 116 -6.67 -5.62 7.18
CA ASN A 116 -7.18 -6.72 6.37
C ASN A 116 -6.91 -6.47 4.88
N GLY A 117 -6.71 -7.54 4.13
CA GLY A 117 -6.50 -7.50 2.69
C GLY A 117 -5.09 -7.10 2.28
N LYS A 118 -4.92 -6.74 1.01
CA LYS A 118 -3.67 -6.20 0.50
C LYS A 118 -3.54 -4.73 0.93
N PRO A 119 -2.38 -4.30 1.45
CA PRO A 119 -2.18 -2.88 1.69
C PRO A 119 -2.26 -2.10 0.36
N GLY A 120 -3.04 -1.05 0.35
CA GLY A 120 -3.13 -0.13 -0.77
C GLY A 120 -2.04 0.95 -0.71
N ASP A 121 -2.46 2.22 -0.54
CA ASP A 121 -1.52 3.35 -0.41
C ASP A 121 -0.65 3.23 0.84
N ALA A 122 0.66 3.46 0.65
CA ALA A 122 1.65 3.36 1.72
C ALA A 122 1.37 4.34 2.89
N ARG A 123 0.88 5.55 2.60
CA ARG A 123 0.56 6.56 3.62
C ARG A 123 -0.60 6.11 4.49
N VAL A 124 -1.65 5.57 3.87
CA VAL A 124 -2.81 5.01 4.59
C VAL A 124 -2.39 3.84 5.45
N PHE A 125 -1.58 2.94 4.89
CA PHE A 125 -1.09 1.77 5.62
C PHE A 125 -0.24 2.16 6.82
N LEU A 126 0.76 3.03 6.64
CA LEU A 126 1.65 3.46 7.72
C LEU A 126 0.91 4.31 8.78
N ALA A 127 -0.09 5.11 8.36
CA ALA A 127 -0.96 5.84 9.30
C ALA A 127 -1.78 4.87 10.18
N LYS A 128 -2.29 3.76 9.63
CA LYS A 128 -2.97 2.71 10.42
C LYS A 128 -2.02 2.02 11.39
N VAL A 129 -0.77 1.78 10.99
CA VAL A 129 0.26 1.23 11.90
C VAL A 129 0.51 2.20 13.05
N GLN A 130 0.66 3.50 12.76
CA GLN A 130 0.84 4.52 13.80
C GLN A 130 -0.39 4.64 14.70
N GLN A 131 -1.58 4.65 14.13
CA GLN A 131 -2.83 4.68 14.89
C GLN A 131 -2.95 3.52 15.88
N ALA A 132 -2.57 2.30 15.45
CA ALA A 132 -2.57 1.13 16.35
C ALA A 132 -1.57 1.26 17.50
N ARG A 133 -0.42 1.92 17.26
CA ARG A 133 0.57 2.20 18.31
C ARG A 133 0.08 3.25 19.30
N ASP A 134 -0.58 4.30 18.81
CA ASP A 134 -1.10 5.39 19.64
C ASP A 134 -2.34 4.98 20.44
N ASN A 135 -3.15 4.08 19.86
CA ASN A 135 -4.41 3.59 20.44
C ASN A 135 -4.46 2.05 20.36
N PRO A 136 -3.65 1.33 21.15
CA PRO A 136 -3.60 -0.13 21.10
C PRO A 136 -4.92 -0.75 21.52
N MET A 137 -5.37 -1.72 20.73
CA MET A 137 -6.57 -2.51 21.02
C MET A 137 -6.23 -3.99 21.07
N ASN A 138 -6.60 -4.68 22.13
CA ASN A 138 -6.49 -6.14 22.21
C ASN A 138 -7.49 -6.83 21.24
N SER A 139 -7.34 -8.13 21.03
CA SER A 139 -8.18 -8.90 20.11
C SER A 139 -9.68 -8.75 20.36
N LYS A 140 -10.10 -8.78 21.62
CA LYS A 140 -11.52 -8.69 21.99
C LYS A 140 -12.08 -7.31 21.67
N ASP A 141 -11.33 -6.26 21.97
CA ASP A 141 -11.74 -4.89 21.70
C ASP A 141 -11.77 -4.61 20.21
N ARG A 142 -10.79 -5.15 19.43
CA ARG A 142 -10.80 -5.06 17.96
C ARG A 142 -12.01 -5.78 17.37
N GLN A 143 -12.30 -6.99 17.81
CA GLN A 143 -13.48 -7.73 17.35
C GLN A 143 -14.76 -6.98 17.70
N ARG A 144 -14.87 -6.45 18.91
CA ARG A 144 -16.03 -5.64 19.34
C ARG A 144 -16.15 -4.37 18.50
N ALA A 145 -15.06 -3.64 18.29
CA ALA A 145 -15.04 -2.44 17.45
C ALA A 145 -15.47 -2.75 16.01
N TYR A 146 -14.98 -3.86 15.45
CA TYR A 146 -15.38 -4.32 14.11
C TYR A 146 -16.89 -4.63 14.04
N MET A 147 -17.44 -5.34 15.04
CA MET A 147 -18.86 -5.67 15.09
C MET A 147 -19.75 -4.43 15.27
N LEU A 148 -19.30 -3.45 16.05
CA LEU A 148 -20.02 -2.19 16.21
C LEU A 148 -19.96 -1.36 14.91
N ALA A 149 -18.80 -1.24 14.31
CA ALA A 149 -18.63 -0.52 13.04
C ALA A 149 -19.42 -1.14 11.89
N ALA A 150 -19.62 -2.47 11.90
CA ALA A 150 -20.44 -3.16 10.91
C ALA A 150 -21.95 -2.84 11.03
N GLN A 151 -22.39 -2.26 12.15
CA GLN A 151 -23.79 -1.85 12.38
C GLN A 151 -24.00 -0.36 12.07
N GLU A 152 -22.95 0.41 11.93
CA GLU A 152 -23.06 1.82 11.58
C GLU A 152 -23.32 1.98 10.08
N PRO A 153 -24.32 2.74 9.66
CA PRO A 153 -24.52 3.04 8.24
C PRO A 153 -23.35 3.86 7.69
N ALA A 154 -23.07 3.69 6.40
CA ALA A 154 -22.06 4.51 5.73
C ALA A 154 -22.43 6.00 5.84
N LYS A 155 -21.44 6.82 6.17
CA LYS A 155 -21.63 8.28 6.21
C LYS A 155 -21.64 8.81 4.76
N PRO A 156 -22.57 9.73 4.41
CA PRO A 156 -22.54 10.36 3.09
C PRO A 156 -21.16 10.96 2.80
N MET A 157 -20.67 10.79 1.59
CA MET A 157 -19.46 11.44 1.11
C MET A 157 -19.80 12.78 0.47
N SER A 158 -18.99 13.80 0.73
CA SER A 158 -19.01 15.00 -0.07
C SER A 158 -18.43 14.74 -1.47
N ALA A 159 -18.83 15.51 -2.47
CA ALA A 159 -18.26 15.40 -3.82
C ALA A 159 -16.72 15.55 -3.84
N HIS A 160 -16.17 16.32 -2.90
CA HIS A 160 -14.73 16.45 -2.73
C HIS A 160 -14.09 15.16 -2.23
N GLU A 161 -14.67 14.49 -1.22
CA GLU A 161 -14.19 13.21 -0.70
C GLU A 161 -14.29 12.10 -1.76
N GLU A 162 -15.41 12.03 -2.52
CA GLU A 162 -15.54 11.08 -3.64
C GLU A 162 -14.43 11.27 -4.67
N ARG A 163 -14.14 12.53 -5.06
CA ARG A 163 -13.03 12.84 -5.95
C ARG A 163 -11.70 12.34 -5.40
N LEU A 164 -11.44 12.53 -4.10
CA LEU A 164 -10.21 12.08 -3.46
C LEU A 164 -10.10 10.55 -3.44
N VAL A 165 -11.19 9.83 -3.16
CA VAL A 165 -11.23 8.36 -3.22
C VAL A 165 -10.93 7.87 -4.64
N ARG A 166 -11.51 8.50 -5.66
CA ARG A 166 -11.26 8.16 -7.07
C ARG A 166 -9.82 8.43 -7.50
N ILE A 167 -9.20 9.53 -7.02
CA ILE A 167 -7.76 9.79 -7.26
C ILE A 167 -6.90 8.69 -6.66
N MET A 168 -7.21 8.23 -5.44
CA MET A 168 -6.47 7.16 -4.79
C MET A 168 -6.62 5.84 -5.54
N ALA A 169 -7.85 5.47 -5.94
CA ALA A 169 -8.11 4.28 -6.73
C ALA A 169 -7.35 4.29 -8.06
N ARG A 170 -7.36 5.44 -8.76
CA ARG A 170 -6.61 5.65 -10.00
C ARG A 170 -5.11 5.46 -9.80
N LYS A 171 -4.56 6.05 -8.73
CA LYS A 171 -3.14 5.88 -8.37
C LYS A 171 -2.80 4.41 -8.13
N ASP A 172 -3.63 3.67 -7.40
CA ASP A 172 -3.36 2.27 -7.08
C ASP A 172 -3.38 1.40 -8.34
N LEU A 173 -4.37 1.59 -9.23
CA LEU A 173 -4.45 0.87 -10.50
C LEU A 173 -3.28 1.19 -11.44
N LEU A 174 -2.93 2.47 -11.58
CA LEU A 174 -1.77 2.87 -12.40
C LEU A 174 -0.47 2.31 -11.83
N THR A 175 -0.30 2.30 -10.51
CA THR A 175 0.86 1.72 -9.85
C THR A 175 0.97 0.23 -10.14
N GLU A 176 -0.13 -0.52 -10.08
CA GLU A 176 -0.15 -1.95 -10.38
C GLU A 176 0.23 -2.21 -11.85
N PHE A 177 -0.43 -1.53 -12.79
CA PHE A 177 -0.16 -1.73 -14.21
C PHE A 177 1.27 -1.32 -14.60
N LEU A 178 1.72 -0.14 -14.20
CA LEU A 178 3.04 0.37 -14.56
C LEU A 178 4.16 -0.41 -13.87
N SER A 179 3.93 -0.99 -12.69
CA SER A 179 4.89 -1.89 -12.04
C SER A 179 5.14 -3.17 -12.86
N ILE A 180 4.09 -3.72 -13.49
CA ILE A 180 4.22 -4.84 -14.43
C ILE A 180 5.10 -4.45 -15.62
N CYS A 181 4.87 -3.26 -16.18
CA CYS A 181 5.67 -2.71 -17.27
C CYS A 181 7.15 -2.57 -16.88
N GLU A 182 7.42 -2.02 -15.71
CA GLU A 182 8.79 -1.85 -15.21
C GLU A 182 9.53 -3.17 -14.98
N GLN A 183 8.81 -4.20 -14.53
CA GLN A 183 9.40 -5.51 -14.26
C GLN A 183 9.68 -6.28 -15.56
N ARG A 184 8.77 -6.23 -16.51
CA ARG A 184 8.82 -7.07 -17.72
C ARG A 184 9.64 -6.46 -18.87
N PHE A 185 9.73 -5.15 -18.94
CA PHE A 185 10.34 -4.43 -20.07
C PHE A 185 11.45 -3.48 -19.59
N PRO A 186 12.67 -4.00 -19.36
CA PRO A 186 13.80 -3.19 -18.90
C PRO A 186 14.10 -1.97 -19.78
N GLU A 187 13.89 -2.10 -21.10
CA GLU A 187 14.14 -1.07 -22.11
C GLU A 187 13.25 0.16 -21.98
N VAL A 188 12.04 0.03 -21.44
CA VAL A 188 11.11 1.14 -21.23
C VAL A 188 11.02 1.59 -19.77
N ARG A 189 11.61 0.84 -18.84
CA ARG A 189 11.55 1.04 -17.39
C ARG A 189 11.77 2.49 -16.96
N SER A 190 12.82 3.11 -17.44
CA SER A 190 13.18 4.48 -17.04
C SER A 190 12.09 5.49 -17.41
N LYS A 191 11.54 5.38 -18.63
CA LYS A 191 10.47 6.26 -19.12
C LYS A 191 9.17 6.05 -18.35
N VAL A 192 8.77 4.79 -18.16
CA VAL A 192 7.56 4.42 -17.41
C VAL A 192 7.64 4.94 -15.97
N ARG A 193 8.75 4.68 -15.30
CA ARG A 193 8.97 5.14 -13.92
C ARG A 193 8.96 6.66 -13.79
N LYS A 194 9.57 7.36 -14.75
CA LYS A 194 9.56 8.83 -14.76
C LYS A 194 8.13 9.35 -14.91
N ALA A 195 7.40 8.90 -15.91
CA ALA A 195 6.02 9.35 -16.17
C ALA A 195 5.10 9.09 -14.97
N HIS A 196 5.18 7.89 -14.36
CA HIS A 196 4.41 7.56 -13.16
C HIS A 196 4.74 8.48 -11.98
N ARG A 197 6.02 8.69 -11.71
CA ARG A 197 6.47 9.58 -10.64
C ARG A 197 5.99 11.02 -10.85
N ASP A 198 6.15 11.55 -12.08
CA ASP A 198 5.75 12.90 -12.41
C ASP A 198 4.23 13.07 -12.23
N TRP A 199 3.43 12.07 -12.63
CA TRP A 199 1.99 12.07 -12.40
C TRP A 199 1.64 12.02 -10.91
N VAL A 200 2.24 11.13 -10.12
CA VAL A 200 2.03 11.06 -8.66
C VAL A 200 2.39 12.38 -8.00
N GLN A 201 3.51 12.99 -8.38
CA GLN A 201 3.94 14.28 -7.85
C GLN A 201 2.95 15.39 -8.19
N SER A 202 2.36 15.38 -9.40
CA SER A 202 1.33 16.37 -9.78
C SER A 202 0.06 16.24 -8.95
N GLN A 203 -0.22 15.06 -8.38
CA GLN A 203 -1.41 14.78 -7.55
C GLN A 203 -1.08 14.76 -6.04
N GLU A 204 0.13 15.09 -5.61
CA GLU A 204 0.62 14.86 -4.24
C GLU A 204 -0.31 15.40 -3.16
N LYS A 205 -0.75 16.67 -3.29
CA LYS A 205 -1.66 17.30 -2.31
C LYS A 205 -3.00 16.59 -2.19
N ASP A 206 -3.56 16.17 -3.32
CA ASP A 206 -4.84 15.44 -3.33
C ASP A 206 -4.67 14.02 -2.81
N LEU A 207 -3.54 13.37 -3.11
CA LEU A 207 -3.22 12.04 -2.58
C LEU A 207 -3.00 12.06 -1.05
N ASP A 208 -2.40 13.11 -0.50
CA ASP A 208 -2.24 13.26 0.95
C ASP A 208 -3.60 13.42 1.64
N ARG A 209 -4.49 14.25 1.08
CA ARG A 209 -5.85 14.40 1.58
C ARG A 209 -6.67 13.11 1.41
N ALA A 210 -6.51 12.43 0.28
CA ALA A 210 -7.17 11.16 0.03
C ALA A 210 -6.76 10.09 1.07
N ALA A 211 -5.48 10.05 1.46
CA ALA A 211 -5.01 9.15 2.51
C ALA A 211 -5.72 9.39 3.84
N ILE A 212 -5.94 10.66 4.21
CA ILE A 212 -6.68 11.03 5.43
C ILE A 212 -8.15 10.59 5.32
N VAL A 213 -8.80 10.84 4.18
CA VAL A 213 -10.19 10.42 3.94
C VAL A 213 -10.33 8.90 4.02
N MET A 214 -9.43 8.15 3.36
CA MET A 214 -9.45 6.69 3.38
C MET A 214 -9.23 6.12 4.79
N LEU A 215 -8.39 6.77 5.60
CA LEU A 215 -8.19 6.40 6.99
C LEU A 215 -9.45 6.67 7.83
N ALA A 216 -10.05 7.85 7.70
CA ALA A 216 -11.25 8.24 8.43
C ALA A 216 -12.48 7.38 8.07
N ARG A 217 -12.53 6.86 6.84
CA ARG A 217 -13.61 6.02 6.30
C ARG A 217 -13.24 4.54 6.24
N SER A 218 -12.54 4.05 7.26
CA SER A 218 -12.09 2.66 7.30
C SER A 218 -13.08 1.71 8.01
N ASN A 219 -14.28 2.18 8.41
CA ASN A 219 -15.33 1.30 8.91
C ASN A 219 -15.93 0.44 7.78
N HIS A 220 -16.68 -0.61 8.15
CA HIS A 220 -17.14 -1.61 7.21
C HIS A 220 -18.04 -1.06 6.08
N GLU A 221 -18.99 -0.20 6.40
CA GLU A 221 -19.94 0.34 5.42
C GLU A 221 -19.30 1.44 4.56
N ASP A 222 -18.50 2.31 5.16
CA ASP A 222 -17.69 3.30 4.42
C ASP A 222 -16.69 2.62 3.49
N ALA A 223 -16.11 1.48 3.91
CA ALA A 223 -15.22 0.69 3.05
C ALA A 223 -15.92 0.12 1.82
N LYS A 224 -17.19 -0.31 1.94
CA LYS A 224 -17.99 -0.74 0.78
C LYS A 224 -18.22 0.41 -0.19
N LEU A 225 -18.53 1.59 0.33
CA LEU A 225 -18.74 2.79 -0.50
C LEU A 225 -17.44 3.18 -1.23
N THR A 226 -16.29 3.19 -0.53
CA THR A 226 -15.00 3.49 -1.15
C THR A 226 -14.62 2.46 -2.21
N LEU A 227 -14.90 1.17 -2.00
CA LEU A 227 -14.68 0.11 -2.99
C LEU A 227 -15.57 0.29 -4.23
N SER A 228 -16.85 0.63 -4.05
CA SER A 228 -17.76 0.90 -5.17
C SER A 228 -17.23 2.05 -6.04
N LEU A 229 -16.79 3.15 -5.42
CA LEU A 229 -16.19 4.28 -6.14
C LEU A 229 -14.89 3.89 -6.86
N ALA A 230 -14.08 3.04 -6.25
CA ALA A 230 -12.86 2.52 -6.85
C ALA A 230 -13.16 1.63 -8.07
N ASP A 231 -14.15 0.76 -7.97
CA ASP A 231 -14.58 -0.13 -9.07
C ASP A 231 -15.13 0.69 -10.26
N GLU A 232 -15.92 1.73 -9.99
CA GLU A 232 -16.39 2.65 -11.04
C GLU A 232 -15.22 3.37 -11.73
N GLU A 233 -14.23 3.84 -10.95
CA GLU A 233 -13.07 4.52 -11.50
C GLU A 233 -12.20 3.57 -12.33
N ASN A 234 -12.04 2.34 -11.87
CA ASN A 234 -11.35 1.28 -12.59
C ASN A 234 -12.04 0.98 -13.92
N GLY A 235 -13.38 0.92 -13.95
CA GLY A 235 -14.16 0.75 -15.18
C GLY A 235 -13.93 1.88 -16.19
N LYS A 236 -13.91 3.14 -15.72
CA LYS A 236 -13.62 4.31 -16.57
C LYS A 236 -12.20 4.26 -17.15
N LEU A 237 -11.21 3.93 -16.33
CA LEU A 237 -9.83 3.78 -16.79
C LEU A 237 -9.68 2.63 -17.78
N GLN A 238 -10.35 1.52 -17.56
CA GLN A 238 -10.35 0.38 -18.47
C GLN A 238 -10.93 0.78 -19.84
N THR A 239 -12.05 1.50 -19.84
CA THR A 239 -12.68 2.03 -21.08
C THR A 239 -11.73 2.97 -21.81
N TRP A 240 -11.07 3.88 -21.10
CA TRP A 240 -10.10 4.79 -21.70
C TRP A 240 -8.88 4.05 -22.28
N VAL A 241 -8.33 3.08 -21.55
CA VAL A 241 -7.19 2.27 -22.02
C VAL A 241 -7.54 1.48 -23.28
N THR A 242 -8.72 0.85 -23.32
CA THR A 242 -9.12 0.02 -24.47
C THR A 242 -9.67 0.83 -25.64
N GLY A 243 -10.39 1.92 -25.38
CA GLY A 243 -10.98 2.79 -26.39
C GLY A 243 -9.98 3.83 -26.90
N ASP A 244 -9.63 4.79 -26.05
CA ASP A 244 -8.85 5.96 -26.50
C ASP A 244 -7.38 5.60 -26.76
N LEU A 245 -6.79 4.72 -25.94
CA LEU A 245 -5.43 4.27 -26.18
C LEU A 245 -5.34 3.06 -27.11
N ALA A 246 -6.46 2.44 -27.46
CA ALA A 246 -6.50 1.22 -28.27
C ALA A 246 -5.50 0.13 -27.77
N ILE A 247 -5.33 0.03 -26.44
CA ILE A 247 -4.55 -1.03 -25.82
C ILE A 247 -5.51 -2.18 -25.56
N LEU A 248 -5.40 -3.23 -26.37
CA LEU A 248 -6.33 -4.37 -26.29
C LEU A 248 -6.13 -5.16 -25.00
N PRO A 249 -7.21 -5.68 -24.39
CA PRO A 249 -7.12 -6.57 -23.23
C PRO A 249 -6.42 -7.87 -23.65
N ARG A 250 -5.14 -7.97 -23.36
CA ARG A 250 -4.29 -9.13 -23.58
C ARG A 250 -3.93 -9.77 -22.25
N LYS A 251 -3.51 -11.03 -22.29
CA LYS A 251 -2.96 -11.69 -21.08
C LYS A 251 -1.76 -10.94 -20.49
N SER A 252 -1.09 -10.13 -21.30
CA SER A 252 0.10 -9.37 -20.91
C SER A 252 0.28 -8.16 -21.83
N PRO A 253 0.63 -6.98 -21.29
CA PRO A 253 0.97 -5.82 -22.09
C PRO A 253 2.26 -6.08 -22.90
N GLU A 254 2.45 -5.31 -23.97
CA GLU A 254 3.69 -5.19 -24.73
C GLU A 254 4.45 -3.92 -24.31
N ALA A 255 5.75 -3.83 -24.62
CA ALA A 255 6.56 -2.65 -24.30
C ALA A 255 5.97 -1.36 -24.91
N GLY A 256 5.42 -1.47 -26.13
CA GLY A 256 4.72 -0.38 -26.81
C GLY A 256 3.48 0.10 -26.05
N ASP A 257 2.69 -0.82 -25.50
CA ASP A 257 1.50 -0.51 -24.70
C ASP A 257 1.91 0.25 -23.42
N CYS A 258 2.99 -0.19 -22.78
CA CYS A 258 3.56 0.46 -21.61
C CYS A 258 4.01 1.91 -21.86
N LEU A 259 4.68 2.16 -23.00
CA LEU A 259 5.08 3.50 -23.39
C LEU A 259 3.87 4.37 -23.76
N LYS A 260 2.90 3.80 -24.44
CA LYS A 260 1.68 4.52 -24.84
C LYS A 260 0.91 4.99 -23.61
N LEU A 261 0.71 4.09 -22.62
CA LEU A 261 0.07 4.47 -21.37
C LEU A 261 0.89 5.52 -20.61
N ALA A 262 2.21 5.31 -20.45
CA ALA A 262 3.07 6.26 -19.75
C ALA A 262 3.04 7.66 -20.36
N ASN A 263 3.07 7.77 -21.69
CA ASN A 263 2.99 9.05 -22.41
C ASN A 263 1.62 9.73 -22.27
N SER A 264 0.56 8.97 -22.00
CA SER A 264 -0.81 9.45 -21.93
C SER A 264 -1.29 9.78 -20.51
N LEU A 265 -0.43 9.65 -19.48
CA LEU A 265 -0.81 9.96 -18.07
C LEU A 265 -1.24 11.42 -17.89
N GLY A 266 -0.76 12.36 -18.73
CA GLY A 266 -1.18 13.75 -18.71
C GLY A 266 -2.57 14.00 -19.32
N SER A 267 -3.12 13.03 -20.06
CA SER A 267 -4.42 13.09 -20.73
C SER A 267 -5.45 12.12 -20.16
N LEU A 268 -5.27 11.70 -18.93
CA LEU A 268 -6.25 10.86 -18.21
C LEU A 268 -7.64 11.53 -18.24
N PRO A 269 -8.72 10.75 -18.38
CA PRO A 269 -10.07 11.31 -18.37
C PRO A 269 -10.32 12.06 -17.05
N PRO A 270 -11.10 13.15 -17.08
CA PRO A 270 -11.40 13.91 -15.86
C PRO A 270 -12.09 13.02 -14.83
N ILE A 271 -11.82 13.25 -13.56
CA ILE A 271 -12.56 12.61 -12.48
C ILE A 271 -13.91 13.31 -12.39
N THR A 272 -14.94 12.66 -12.92
CA THR A 272 -16.32 13.16 -12.84
C THR A 272 -16.84 12.98 -11.42
N GLN A 273 -17.39 14.04 -10.85
CA GLN A 273 -18.22 13.97 -9.66
C GLN A 273 -19.53 13.26 -10.04
N THR A 274 -20.01 12.39 -9.17
CA THR A 274 -21.36 11.84 -9.34
C THR A 274 -22.34 13.01 -9.17
N GLU A 275 -23.04 13.39 -10.25
CA GLU A 275 -24.14 14.33 -10.13
C GLU A 275 -25.17 13.65 -9.20
N MET A 276 -25.31 14.17 -7.98
CA MET A 276 -26.41 13.77 -7.15
C MET A 276 -27.69 14.19 -7.90
N MET A 277 -28.40 13.21 -8.44
CA MET A 277 -29.79 13.42 -8.86
C MET A 277 -30.56 13.84 -7.60
N GLN A 278 -30.85 15.12 -7.54
CA GLN A 278 -31.74 15.74 -6.54
C GLN A 278 -33.15 15.22 -6.67
#